data_ae56617210c42dd3fcf7d86979febb4a
#
_entry.id   ae56617210c42dd3fcf7d86979febb4a
#
_cell.length_a   1.000
_cell.length_b   1.000
_cell.length_c   1.000
_cell.angle_alpha   90.00
_cell.angle_beta   90.00
_cell.angle_gamma   90.00
#
_symmetry.space_group_name_H-M   'P 1'
#
loop_
_entity.id
_entity.type
_entity.pdbx_description
1 polymer ?
#
loop_
_entity_poly.entity_id
_entity_poly.type
_entity_poly.pdbx_seq_one_letter_code
_entity_poly.pdbx_strand_id
1 'polypeptide(L)'
;MTFEEVIGQDEAKQSLVKLIEEHRVPHAMLFCGPMGCGKKALALAFASRLLGDSQLLRKWQHPDLHFSFPTIKKPTMGSDHQPVSDDYAQEWRQLLGDGAYFSIEQWMEAMGAENQQAIIT
;
A
#
# COMPACT_ATOMS: atom_id res chain seq x y z
N MET A 1 -3.83 -3.44 9.99
CA MET A 1 -2.45 -3.89 10.27
C MET A 1 -1.88 -3.12 11.45
N THR A 2 -1.23 -3.80 12.37
CA THR A 2 -0.64 -3.19 13.57
C THR A 2 0.89 -3.19 13.48
N PHE A 3 1.54 -2.39 14.32
CA PHE A 3 3.01 -2.38 14.37
C PHE A 3 3.59 -3.73 14.84
N GLU A 4 2.86 -4.46 15.65
CA GLU A 4 3.29 -5.80 16.10
C GLU A 4 3.35 -6.80 14.95
N GLU A 5 2.51 -6.63 13.93
CA GLU A 5 2.49 -7.50 12.76
C GLU A 5 3.64 -7.23 11.79
N VAL A 6 4.29 -6.07 11.91
CA VAL A 6 5.45 -5.72 11.09
C VAL A 6 6.68 -6.43 11.61
N ILE A 7 7.37 -7.17 10.72
CA ILE A 7 8.55 -7.95 11.09
C ILE A 7 9.75 -7.02 11.25
N GLY A 8 10.36 -6.99 12.43
CA GLY A 8 11.55 -6.18 12.69
C GLY A 8 11.30 -4.68 12.67
N GLN A 9 12.29 -3.90 12.27
CA GLN A 9 12.23 -2.45 12.10
C GLN A 9 11.87 -1.69 13.39
N ASP A 10 12.43 -2.13 14.52
CA ASP A 10 12.05 -1.61 15.84
C ASP A 10 12.35 -0.13 16.01
N GLU A 11 13.47 0.36 15.49
CA GLU A 11 13.82 1.79 15.56
C GLU A 11 12.84 2.64 14.75
N ALA A 12 12.50 2.19 13.55
CA ALA A 12 11.55 2.89 12.69
C ALA A 12 10.16 2.91 13.32
N LYS A 13 9.71 1.78 13.89
CA LYS A 13 8.45 1.69 14.62
C LYS A 13 8.38 2.69 15.77
N GLN A 14 9.42 2.75 16.59
CA GLN A 14 9.49 3.68 17.72
C GLN A 14 9.44 5.13 17.25
N SER A 15 10.17 5.46 16.19
CA SER A 15 10.18 6.82 15.62
C SER A 15 8.79 7.22 15.12
N LEU A 16 8.08 6.32 14.44
CA LEU A 16 6.75 6.59 13.92
C LEU A 16 5.73 6.76 15.03
N VAL A 17 5.75 5.89 16.04
CA VAL A 17 4.87 6.01 17.21
C VAL A 17 5.08 7.33 17.92
N LYS A 18 6.33 7.75 18.06
CA LYS A 18 6.68 9.02 18.69
C LYS A 18 6.12 10.22 17.92
N LEU A 19 6.18 10.20 16.58
CA LEU A 19 5.60 11.25 15.76
C LEU A 19 4.09 11.38 16.00
N ILE A 20 3.39 10.24 16.11
CA ILE A 20 1.95 10.24 16.37
C ILE A 20 1.65 10.78 17.77
N GLU A 21 2.37 10.31 18.79
CA GLU A 21 2.15 10.72 20.18
C GLU A 21 2.44 12.19 20.41
N GLU A 22 3.43 12.75 19.71
CA GLU A 22 3.84 14.16 19.83
C GLU A 22 3.07 15.08 18.87
N HIS A 23 2.12 14.57 18.10
CA HIS A 23 1.37 15.32 17.09
C HIS A 23 2.29 16.03 16.08
N ARG A 24 3.35 15.35 15.65
CA ARG A 24 4.37 15.90 14.74
C ARG A 24 4.42 15.19 13.40
N VAL A 25 3.33 14.60 12.96
CA VAL A 25 3.28 13.89 11.68
C VAL A 25 3.46 14.90 10.54
N PRO A 26 4.50 14.75 9.70
CA PRO A 26 4.72 15.67 8.58
C PRO A 26 3.68 15.48 7.47
N HIS A 27 3.57 16.46 6.57
CA HIS A 27 2.63 16.42 5.46
C HIS A 27 2.98 15.33 4.43
N ALA A 28 4.25 14.97 4.31
CA ALA A 28 4.71 13.94 3.39
C ALA A 28 5.86 13.17 4.03
N MET A 29 5.89 11.86 3.78
CA MET A 29 6.92 10.96 4.28
C MET A 29 7.36 10.01 3.18
N LEU A 30 8.64 9.73 3.13
CA LEU A 30 9.22 8.76 2.20
C LEU A 30 9.84 7.61 3.00
N PHE A 31 9.35 6.40 2.77
CA PHE A 31 9.89 5.19 3.39
C PHE A 31 10.91 4.58 2.44
N CYS A 32 12.18 4.63 2.83
CA CYS A 32 13.29 4.15 2.01
C CYS A 32 13.93 2.93 2.62
N GLY A 33 14.46 2.06 1.77
CA GLY A 33 15.17 0.87 2.22
C GLY A 33 15.30 -0.14 1.10
N PRO A 34 16.07 -1.20 1.33
CA PRO A 34 16.20 -2.27 0.34
C PRO A 34 14.89 -3.01 0.11
N MET A 35 14.79 -3.69 -1.02
CA MET A 35 13.61 -4.48 -1.36
C MET A 35 13.38 -5.56 -0.30
N GLY A 36 12.14 -5.70 0.14
CA GLY A 36 11.77 -6.72 1.12
C GLY A 36 12.03 -6.36 2.58
N CYS A 37 12.44 -5.12 2.88
CA CYS A 37 12.69 -4.72 4.27
C CYS A 37 11.42 -4.34 5.06
N GLY A 38 10.26 -4.35 4.44
CA GLY A 38 8.98 -4.09 5.12
C GLY A 38 8.47 -2.67 5.03
N LYS A 39 8.90 -1.89 4.03
CA LYS A 39 8.46 -0.49 3.87
C LYS A 39 6.95 -0.35 3.78
N LYS A 40 6.32 -1.15 2.93
CA LYS A 40 4.87 -1.11 2.73
C LYS A 40 4.13 -1.54 3.99
N ALA A 41 4.56 -2.63 4.61
CA ALA A 41 3.95 -3.12 5.85
C ALA A 41 4.00 -2.05 6.95
N LEU A 42 5.15 -1.38 7.09
CA LEU A 42 5.34 -0.33 8.07
C LEU A 42 4.45 0.89 7.77
N ALA A 43 4.36 1.28 6.50
CA ALA A 43 3.51 2.39 6.08
C ALA A 43 2.03 2.09 6.35
N LEU A 44 1.58 0.86 6.08
CA LEU A 44 0.20 0.44 6.36
C LEU A 44 -0.09 0.43 7.85
N ALA A 45 0.83 -0.05 8.66
CA ALA A 45 0.70 -0.03 10.12
C ALA A 45 0.61 1.41 10.65
N PHE A 46 1.43 2.30 10.11
CA PHE A 46 1.41 3.72 10.47
C PHE A 46 0.08 4.37 10.10
N ALA A 47 -0.40 4.15 8.88
CA ALA A 47 -1.70 4.66 8.43
C ALA A 47 -2.84 4.13 9.29
N SER A 48 -2.81 2.85 9.65
CA SER A 48 -3.82 2.24 10.52
C SER A 48 -3.85 2.90 11.90
N ARG A 49 -2.69 3.22 12.45
CA ARG A 49 -2.59 3.90 13.74
C ARG A 49 -3.12 5.33 13.67
N LEU A 50 -2.84 6.05 12.58
CA LEU A 50 -3.31 7.42 12.38
C LEU A 50 -4.82 7.51 12.21
N LEU A 51 -5.41 6.57 11.47
CA LEU A 51 -6.84 6.61 11.12
C LEU A 51 -7.72 5.94 12.17
N GLY A 52 -7.13 5.23 13.12
CA GLY A 52 -7.86 4.47 14.11
C GLY A 52 -8.32 3.12 13.57
N ASP A 53 -8.59 2.18 14.47
CA ASP A 53 -8.99 0.83 14.10
C ASP A 53 -10.49 0.78 13.82
N SER A 54 -10.87 0.44 12.59
CA SER A 54 -12.25 0.28 12.15
C SER A 54 -12.39 -0.91 11.20
N GLN A 55 -13.62 -1.37 11.00
CA GLN A 55 -13.87 -2.44 10.04
C GLN A 55 -13.53 -2.03 8.61
N LEU A 56 -13.82 -0.78 8.25
CA LEU A 56 -13.47 -0.28 6.91
C LEU A 56 -11.97 -0.28 6.70
N LEU A 57 -11.20 0.10 7.72
CA LEU A 57 -9.75 0.09 7.64
C LEU A 57 -9.20 -1.34 7.51
N ARG A 58 -9.75 -2.29 8.24
CA ARG A 58 -9.35 -3.71 8.14
C ARG A 58 -9.58 -4.29 6.74
N LYS A 59 -10.59 -3.78 6.04
CA LYS A 59 -10.90 -4.16 4.66
C LYS A 59 -10.19 -3.30 3.63
N TRP A 60 -9.34 -2.36 4.06
CA TRP A 60 -8.63 -1.41 3.21
C TRP A 60 -9.58 -0.52 2.41
N GLN A 61 -10.73 -0.19 3.00
CA GLN A 61 -11.79 0.60 2.38
C GLN A 61 -12.11 1.91 3.12
N HIS A 62 -11.21 2.33 4.02
CA HIS A 62 -11.40 3.57 4.78
C HIS A 62 -11.41 4.77 3.81
N PRO A 63 -12.35 5.72 3.96
CA PRO A 63 -12.48 6.84 3.01
C PRO A 63 -11.28 7.78 2.98
N ASP A 64 -10.48 7.82 4.04
CA ASP A 64 -9.30 8.67 4.11
C ASP A 64 -8.00 7.93 3.75
N LEU A 65 -8.09 6.67 3.35
CA LEU A 65 -6.95 5.87 2.93
C LEU A 65 -7.02 5.59 1.43
N HIS A 66 -6.08 6.16 0.69
CA HIS A 66 -6.00 6.01 -0.76
C HIS A 66 -4.67 5.40 -1.16
N PHE A 67 -4.71 4.53 -2.15
CA PHE A 67 -3.53 3.87 -2.69
C PHE A 67 -3.25 4.33 -4.11
N SER A 68 -1.98 4.53 -4.41
CA SER A 68 -1.51 4.68 -5.78
C SER A 68 -0.45 3.61 -6.03
N PHE A 69 -0.60 2.87 -7.09
CA PHE A 69 0.27 1.75 -7.40
C PHE A 69 0.43 1.62 -8.92
N PRO A 70 1.48 0.91 -9.39
CA PRO A 70 1.67 0.70 -10.83
C PRO A 70 0.51 -0.07 -11.44
N THR A 71 0.07 0.36 -12.63
CA THR A 71 -1.03 -0.26 -13.35
C THR A 71 -0.62 -0.61 -14.78
N ILE A 72 -1.38 -1.51 -15.40
CA ILE A 72 -1.19 -1.89 -16.79
C ILE A 72 -2.45 -1.58 -17.60
N LYS A 73 -2.29 -1.39 -18.90
CA LYS A 73 -3.42 -1.24 -19.80
C LYS A 73 -3.79 -2.60 -20.37
N LYS A 74 -5.06 -3.00 -20.19
CA LYS A 74 -5.58 -4.25 -20.75
C LYS A 74 -6.25 -3.99 -22.10
N PRO A 75 -6.28 -5.00 -23.01
CA PRO A 75 -6.98 -4.87 -24.30
C PRO A 75 -8.48 -4.58 -24.17
N THR A 76 -9.08 -4.94 -23.02
CA THR A 76 -10.49 -4.67 -22.73
C THR A 76 -10.78 -3.22 -22.38
N MET A 77 -9.74 -2.43 -22.10
CA MET A 77 -9.88 -1.00 -21.84
C MET A 77 -10.01 -0.24 -23.16
N GLY A 78 -10.81 0.84 -23.17
CA GLY A 78 -10.97 1.68 -24.34
C GLY A 78 -9.65 2.30 -24.80
N SER A 79 -9.53 2.60 -26.10
CA SER A 79 -8.29 3.15 -26.65
C SER A 79 -7.88 4.50 -26.02
N ASP A 80 -8.86 5.26 -25.53
CA ASP A 80 -8.64 6.56 -24.89
C ASP A 80 -8.50 6.44 -23.37
N HIS A 81 -8.62 5.25 -22.82
CA HIS A 81 -8.55 5.03 -21.38
C HIS A 81 -7.11 4.96 -20.91
N GLN A 82 -6.75 5.84 -19.98
CA GLN A 82 -5.49 5.76 -19.26
C GLN A 82 -5.72 4.94 -17.99
N PRO A 83 -4.97 3.84 -17.78
CA PRO A 83 -5.16 3.05 -16.56
C PRO A 83 -4.81 3.86 -15.32
N VAL A 84 -5.67 3.77 -14.31
CA VAL A 84 -5.49 4.42 -13.01
C VAL A 84 -5.61 3.38 -11.89
N SER A 85 -5.16 3.73 -10.71
CA SER A 85 -5.18 2.81 -9.57
C SER A 85 -6.58 2.27 -9.27
N ASP A 86 -7.62 3.09 -9.42
CA ASP A 86 -9.00 2.65 -9.17
C ASP A 86 -9.46 1.51 -10.08
N ASP A 87 -8.88 1.36 -11.26
CA ASP A 87 -9.21 0.25 -12.17
C ASP A 87 -8.84 -1.12 -11.57
N TYR A 88 -7.92 -1.15 -10.61
CA TYR A 88 -7.41 -2.37 -10.00
C TYR A 88 -7.58 -2.38 -8.48
N ALA A 89 -8.47 -1.55 -7.95
CA ALA A 89 -8.66 -1.42 -6.51
C ALA A 89 -9.06 -2.74 -5.84
N GLN A 90 -9.90 -3.53 -6.51
CA GLN A 90 -10.35 -4.82 -5.99
C GLN A 90 -9.19 -5.81 -5.88
N GLU A 91 -8.38 -5.92 -6.94
CA GLU A 91 -7.21 -6.80 -6.96
C GLU A 91 -6.19 -6.39 -5.89
N TRP A 92 -6.00 -5.09 -5.71
CA TRP A 92 -5.10 -4.55 -4.69
C TRP A 92 -5.56 -4.92 -3.28
N ARG A 93 -6.85 -4.72 -2.97
CA ARG A 93 -7.42 -5.07 -1.67
C ARG A 93 -7.33 -6.56 -1.39
N GLN A 94 -7.57 -7.38 -2.42
CA GLN A 94 -7.49 -8.83 -2.30
C GLN A 94 -6.06 -9.27 -1.97
N LEU A 95 -5.08 -8.71 -2.64
CA LEU A 95 -3.68 -9.04 -2.39
C LEU A 95 -3.24 -8.56 -1.00
N LEU A 96 -3.65 -7.37 -0.57
CA LEU A 96 -3.40 -6.88 0.79
C LEU A 96 -4.06 -7.75 1.85
N GLY A 97 -5.24 -8.30 1.55
CA GLY A 97 -5.94 -9.22 2.44
C GLY A 97 -5.16 -10.50 2.73
N ASP A 98 -4.35 -10.94 1.77
CA ASP A 98 -3.47 -12.09 1.93
C ASP A 98 -2.17 -11.76 2.68
N GLY A 99 -1.85 -10.48 2.83
CA GLY A 99 -0.67 -10.01 3.55
C GLY A 99 -0.03 -8.79 2.88
N ALA A 100 0.66 -8.00 3.69
CA ALA A 100 1.33 -6.78 3.20
C ALA A 100 2.69 -7.03 2.55
N TYR A 101 3.22 -8.25 2.66
CA TYR A 101 4.54 -8.62 2.15
C TYR A 101 4.39 -9.31 0.80
N PHE A 102 4.31 -8.51 -0.27
CA PHE A 102 4.31 -9.03 -1.63
C PHE A 102 5.21 -8.16 -2.53
N SER A 103 5.74 -8.78 -3.57
CA SER A 103 6.65 -8.13 -4.51
C SER A 103 5.89 -7.44 -5.64
N ILE A 104 6.61 -6.62 -6.41
CA ILE A 104 6.03 -6.01 -7.62
C ILE A 104 5.64 -7.09 -8.63
N GLU A 105 6.39 -8.19 -8.72
CA GLU A 105 6.09 -9.31 -9.59
C GLU A 105 4.76 -9.97 -9.21
N GLN A 106 4.53 -10.16 -7.92
CA GLN A 106 3.25 -10.70 -7.43
C GLN A 106 2.09 -9.76 -7.73
N TRP A 107 2.31 -8.45 -7.63
CA TRP A 107 1.30 -7.46 -7.99
C TRP A 107 1.01 -7.47 -9.49
N MET A 108 2.05 -7.52 -10.33
CA MET A 108 1.87 -7.61 -11.78
C MET A 108 1.07 -8.85 -12.16
N GLU A 109 1.36 -9.99 -11.54
CA GLU A 109 0.62 -11.22 -11.75
C GLU A 109 -0.85 -11.09 -11.30
N ALA A 110 -1.10 -10.44 -10.17
CA ALA A 110 -2.46 -10.20 -9.67
C ALA A 110 -3.31 -9.36 -10.64
N MET A 111 -2.70 -8.43 -11.37
CA MET A 111 -3.37 -7.66 -12.43
C MET A 111 -3.57 -8.47 -13.71
N GLY A 112 -2.96 -9.64 -13.82
CA GLY A 112 -2.98 -10.43 -15.05
C GLY A 112 -1.99 -9.95 -16.11
N ALA A 113 -0.91 -9.30 -15.69
CA ALA A 113 0.13 -8.85 -16.61
C ALA A 113 0.96 -10.02 -17.11
N GLU A 114 1.32 -9.99 -18.41
CA GLU A 114 2.26 -10.94 -18.97
C GLU A 114 3.63 -10.25 -19.11
N ASN A 115 3.95 -9.69 -20.25
CA ASN A 115 5.23 -9.00 -20.48
C ASN A 115 5.04 -7.48 -20.60
N GLN A 116 4.04 -6.93 -19.94
CA GLN A 116 3.71 -5.53 -20.00
C GLN A 116 4.50 -4.72 -18.97
N GLN A 117 4.76 -3.48 -19.31
CA GLN A 117 5.36 -2.53 -18.38
C GLN A 117 4.28 -1.77 -17.65
N ALA A 118 4.36 -1.72 -16.32
CA ALA A 118 3.44 -0.96 -15.51
C ALA A 118 3.82 0.52 -15.47
N ILE A 119 2.82 1.36 -15.35
CA ILE A 119 2.99 2.81 -15.22
C ILE A 119 2.25 3.30 -13.97
N ILE A 120 2.71 4.42 -13.43
CA ILE A 120 2.06 5.10 -12.30
C ILE A 120 1.34 6.34 -12.86
N THR A 121 0.04 6.38 -12.64
CA THR A 121 -0.79 7.49 -13.11
C THR A 121 -1.67 8.05 -12.01
#